data_487a5997346bc0de9ff62c4bcfb5f96f
#
_entry.id   487a5997346bc0de9ff62c4bcfb5f96f
#
_cell.length_a   1.000
_cell.length_b   1.000
_cell.length_c   1.000
_cell.angle_alpha   90.00
_cell.angle_beta   90.00
_cell.angle_gamma   90.00
#
_symmetry.space_group_name_H-M   'P 1'
#
loop_
_entity.id
_entity.type
_entity.pdbx_description
1 polymer ?
#
loop_
_entity_poly.entity_id
_entity_poly.type
_entity_poly.pdbx_seq_one_letter_code
_entity_poly.pdbx_strand_id
1 'polypeptide(L)'
;QEFASHFYYQSHDVQDTEHYIELRKLQNSLDEQYQAEHNKLFFLSMAPQFFGTIAKHLKSEQIVDGKGFERLIVEKPFGTDLASASRLNDDLLATFDEEQIFRIDHYLGKEMIQSIFAIRFANLLFENVWNRDYIDNVQITFAEKLGVEERGGYYDHSGALRDMVQNHTLQLLSLLAMDKPKTFTKDDIRAEKIKVFKHLHKPTDNDLKKLFIRGQYTSGKVDGKKYISYCS
;
A
#
# COMPACT_ATOMS: atom_id res chain seq x y z
N GLN A 1 25.13 0.29 -19.75
CA GLN A 1 24.87 -0.90 -20.60
C GLN A 1 24.83 -2.19 -19.79
N GLU A 2 25.74 -2.40 -18.86
CA GLU A 2 25.75 -3.60 -17.98
C GLU A 2 24.45 -3.78 -17.20
N PHE A 3 23.95 -2.73 -16.54
CA PHE A 3 22.68 -2.78 -15.81
C PHE A 3 21.51 -3.21 -16.70
N ALA A 4 21.42 -2.70 -17.93
CA ALA A 4 20.32 -3.02 -18.85
C ALA A 4 20.36 -4.48 -19.35
N SER A 5 21.52 -5.15 -19.32
CA SER A 5 21.62 -6.55 -19.74
C SER A 5 21.02 -7.56 -18.77
N HIS A 6 20.64 -7.10 -17.57
CA HIS A 6 19.98 -7.92 -16.56
C HIS A 6 18.44 -7.87 -16.63
N PHE A 7 17.86 -7.15 -17.61
CA PHE A 7 16.42 -7.11 -17.82
C PHE A 7 16.01 -8.06 -18.94
N TYR A 8 15.05 -8.89 -18.63
CA TYR A 8 14.48 -9.87 -19.55
C TYR A 8 12.99 -9.57 -19.71
N TYR A 9 12.48 -9.72 -20.91
CA TYR A 9 11.07 -9.51 -21.23
C TYR A 9 10.44 -10.81 -21.68
N GLN A 10 9.27 -11.08 -21.11
CA GLN A 10 8.40 -12.16 -21.53
C GLN A 10 6.97 -11.65 -21.62
N SER A 11 6.32 -11.81 -22.77
CA SER A 11 4.89 -11.56 -22.90
C SER A 11 4.14 -12.57 -22.05
N HIS A 12 3.16 -12.10 -21.24
CA HIS A 12 2.50 -12.94 -20.27
C HIS A 12 1.01 -12.63 -20.18
N ASP A 13 0.16 -13.60 -20.47
CA ASP A 13 -1.25 -13.57 -20.09
C ASP A 13 -1.40 -14.22 -18.71
N VAL A 14 -1.90 -13.46 -17.75
CA VAL A 14 -2.05 -13.91 -16.35
C VAL A 14 -3.10 -15.02 -16.15
N GLN A 15 -3.90 -15.31 -17.17
CA GLN A 15 -4.90 -16.38 -17.15
C GLN A 15 -4.42 -17.66 -17.87
N ASP A 16 -3.30 -17.58 -18.59
CA ASP A 16 -2.78 -18.70 -19.37
C ASP A 16 -1.70 -19.46 -18.57
N THR A 17 -1.99 -20.70 -18.23
CA THR A 17 -1.08 -21.58 -17.49
C THR A 17 0.24 -21.84 -18.22
N GLU A 18 0.21 -21.95 -19.57
CA GLU A 18 1.44 -22.21 -20.35
C GLU A 18 2.44 -21.08 -20.18
N HIS A 19 1.98 -19.83 -20.08
CA HIS A 19 2.85 -18.69 -19.83
C HIS A 19 3.57 -18.75 -18.48
N TYR A 20 2.96 -19.36 -17.45
CA TYR A 20 3.64 -19.60 -16.17
C TYR A 20 4.68 -20.72 -16.26
N ILE A 21 4.42 -21.73 -17.06
CA ILE A 21 5.40 -22.79 -17.33
C ILE A 21 6.64 -22.21 -18.03
N GLU A 22 6.43 -21.32 -19.00
CA GLU A 22 7.52 -20.60 -19.68
C GLU A 22 8.25 -19.67 -18.72
N LEU A 23 7.52 -18.93 -17.87
CA LEU A 23 8.11 -18.06 -16.84
C LEU A 23 8.98 -18.86 -15.88
N ARG A 24 8.54 -20.03 -15.44
CA ARG A 24 9.34 -20.94 -14.61
C ARG A 24 10.63 -21.37 -15.29
N LYS A 25 10.57 -21.72 -16.58
CA LYS A 25 11.77 -22.10 -17.36
C LYS A 25 12.75 -20.96 -17.43
N LEU A 26 12.27 -19.76 -17.77
CA LEU A 26 13.10 -18.55 -17.80
C LEU A 26 13.72 -18.25 -16.43
N GLN A 27 12.91 -18.27 -15.37
CA GLN A 27 13.37 -18.05 -14.01
C GLN A 27 14.49 -19.03 -13.61
N ASN A 28 14.31 -20.33 -13.86
CA ASN A 28 15.31 -21.34 -13.53
C ASN A 28 16.62 -21.11 -14.30
N SER A 29 16.55 -20.76 -15.58
CA SER A 29 17.75 -20.45 -16.36
C SER A 29 18.49 -19.22 -15.86
N LEU A 30 17.76 -18.18 -15.39
CA LEU A 30 18.34 -16.99 -14.81
C LEU A 30 18.92 -17.25 -13.41
N ASP A 31 18.26 -18.09 -12.62
CA ASP A 31 18.76 -18.53 -11.32
C ASP A 31 20.11 -19.23 -11.45
N GLU A 32 20.26 -20.17 -12.41
CA GLU A 32 21.52 -20.83 -12.73
C GLU A 32 22.58 -19.85 -13.23
N GLN A 33 22.20 -18.95 -14.16
CA GLN A 33 23.10 -17.99 -14.77
C GLN A 33 23.70 -17.00 -13.75
N TYR A 34 22.85 -16.52 -12.82
CA TYR A 34 23.22 -15.49 -11.85
C TYR A 34 23.51 -16.02 -10.44
N GLN A 35 23.37 -17.33 -10.23
CA GLN A 35 23.55 -17.99 -8.93
C GLN A 35 22.69 -17.31 -7.83
N ALA A 36 21.42 -17.07 -8.15
CA ALA A 36 20.51 -16.32 -7.28
C ALA A 36 19.96 -17.16 -6.11
N GLU A 37 20.39 -18.41 -5.96
CA GLU A 37 20.05 -19.30 -4.83
C GLU A 37 18.54 -19.47 -4.62
N HIS A 38 17.76 -19.49 -5.69
CA HIS A 38 16.29 -19.54 -5.71
C HIS A 38 15.61 -18.36 -4.99
N ASN A 39 16.32 -17.26 -4.76
CA ASN A 39 15.76 -16.06 -4.14
C ASN A 39 14.87 -15.30 -5.14
N LYS A 40 13.62 -15.05 -4.76
CA LYS A 40 12.61 -14.49 -5.67
C LYS A 40 11.87 -13.33 -5.03
N LEU A 41 11.67 -12.28 -5.80
CA LEU A 41 10.83 -11.15 -5.43
C LEU A 41 9.82 -10.91 -6.55
N PHE A 42 8.54 -11.09 -6.22
CA PHE A 42 7.43 -10.87 -7.14
C PHE A 42 6.85 -9.47 -6.90
N PHE A 43 6.85 -8.64 -7.92
CA PHE A 43 6.27 -7.30 -7.85
C PHE A 43 5.05 -7.20 -8.78
N LEU A 44 3.86 -7.15 -8.18
CA LEU A 44 2.61 -7.09 -8.94
C LEU A 44 2.21 -5.64 -9.23
N SER A 45 2.74 -5.10 -10.32
CA SER A 45 2.39 -3.77 -10.82
C SER A 45 1.27 -3.85 -11.86
N MET A 46 0.10 -4.34 -11.44
CA MET A 46 -1.06 -4.53 -12.32
C MET A 46 -2.39 -4.37 -11.57
N ALA A 47 -3.50 -4.56 -12.28
CA ALA A 47 -4.82 -4.41 -11.68
C ALA A 47 -5.05 -5.46 -10.56
N PRO A 48 -5.53 -5.05 -9.38
CA PRO A 48 -5.65 -5.91 -8.19
C PRO A 48 -6.52 -7.15 -8.38
N GLN A 49 -7.45 -7.11 -9.32
CA GLN A 49 -8.32 -8.26 -9.65
C GLN A 49 -7.55 -9.51 -10.11
N PHE A 50 -6.31 -9.35 -10.55
CA PHE A 50 -5.46 -10.45 -11.00
C PHE A 50 -4.56 -11.02 -9.90
N PHE A 51 -4.42 -10.36 -8.76
CA PHE A 51 -3.46 -10.77 -7.73
C PHE A 51 -3.70 -12.21 -7.23
N GLY A 52 -4.96 -12.56 -6.94
CA GLY A 52 -5.30 -13.93 -6.51
C GLY A 52 -5.03 -14.98 -7.59
N THR A 53 -5.38 -14.69 -8.85
CA THR A 53 -5.11 -15.58 -9.99
C THR A 53 -3.62 -15.81 -10.15
N ILE A 54 -2.83 -14.76 -10.11
CA ILE A 54 -1.36 -14.84 -10.22
C ILE A 54 -0.78 -15.65 -9.06
N ALA A 55 -1.15 -15.35 -7.82
CA ALA A 55 -0.66 -16.07 -6.65
C ALA A 55 -0.95 -17.58 -6.76
N LYS A 56 -2.16 -17.94 -7.20
CA LYS A 56 -2.53 -19.35 -7.43
C LYS A 56 -1.65 -20.01 -8.48
N HIS A 57 -1.42 -19.37 -9.62
CA HIS A 57 -0.57 -19.94 -10.67
C HIS A 57 0.90 -20.00 -10.27
N LEU A 58 1.42 -19.00 -9.55
CA LEU A 58 2.78 -19.05 -9.00
C LEU A 58 3.01 -20.30 -8.15
N LYS A 59 2.00 -20.73 -7.40
CA LYS A 59 2.04 -21.96 -6.59
C LYS A 59 1.84 -23.21 -7.42
N SER A 60 0.76 -23.27 -8.23
CA SER A 60 0.43 -24.48 -9.00
C SER A 60 1.53 -24.86 -9.98
N GLU A 61 2.17 -23.87 -10.59
CA GLU A 61 3.24 -24.08 -11.55
C GLU A 61 4.63 -24.14 -10.91
N GLN A 62 4.69 -24.24 -9.57
CA GLN A 62 5.95 -24.39 -8.81
C GLN A 62 6.97 -23.28 -9.08
N ILE A 63 6.51 -22.07 -9.33
CA ILE A 63 7.35 -20.86 -9.39
C ILE A 63 7.71 -20.45 -7.96
N VAL A 64 6.74 -20.49 -7.05
CA VAL A 64 6.95 -20.47 -5.61
C VAL A 64 7.20 -21.93 -5.18
N ASP A 65 8.43 -22.25 -4.79
CA ASP A 65 8.89 -23.62 -4.52
C ASP A 65 9.55 -23.79 -3.13
N GLY A 66 9.67 -22.71 -2.36
CA GLY A 66 10.16 -22.72 -0.99
C GLY A 66 11.68 -22.97 -0.85
N LYS A 67 12.46 -22.93 -1.93
CA LYS A 67 13.90 -23.24 -1.86
C LYS A 67 14.76 -22.07 -1.43
N GLY A 68 14.37 -20.86 -1.80
CA GLY A 68 15.03 -19.61 -1.41
C GLY A 68 14.07 -18.70 -0.65
N PHE A 69 14.44 -17.44 -0.41
CA PHE A 69 13.44 -16.49 0.05
C PHE A 69 12.48 -16.13 -1.09
N GLU A 70 11.22 -16.06 -0.77
CA GLU A 70 10.17 -15.68 -1.70
C GLU A 70 9.37 -14.54 -1.10
N ARG A 71 9.25 -13.42 -1.81
CA ARG A 71 8.57 -12.23 -1.33
C ARG A 71 7.64 -11.69 -2.40
N LEU A 72 6.45 -11.32 -1.96
CA LEU A 72 5.43 -10.73 -2.82
C LEU A 72 5.22 -9.27 -2.45
N ILE A 73 5.35 -8.38 -3.44
CA ILE A 73 5.04 -6.97 -3.32
C ILE A 73 3.75 -6.69 -4.08
N VAL A 74 2.77 -6.11 -3.39
CA VAL A 74 1.48 -5.73 -3.99
C VAL A 74 1.23 -4.24 -3.83
N GLU A 75 0.69 -3.65 -4.90
CA GLU A 75 0.33 -2.25 -4.98
C GLU A 75 -1.12 -2.02 -4.53
N LYS A 76 -1.45 -0.77 -4.20
CA LYS A 76 -2.84 -0.38 -3.94
C LYS A 76 -3.66 -0.29 -5.25
N PRO A 77 -4.99 -0.44 -5.17
CA PRO A 77 -5.80 -0.68 -3.98
C PRO A 77 -5.79 -2.15 -3.53
N PHE A 78 -5.80 -2.36 -2.22
CA PHE A 78 -5.91 -3.69 -1.63
C PHE A 78 -7.38 -3.95 -1.23
N GLY A 79 -8.19 -4.27 -2.24
CA GLY A 79 -9.64 -4.33 -2.11
C GLY A 79 -10.32 -2.94 -2.15
N THR A 80 -11.63 -2.93 -2.27
CA THR A 80 -12.47 -1.72 -2.29
C THR A 80 -13.32 -1.58 -1.02
N ASP A 81 -13.52 -2.67 -0.30
CA ASP A 81 -14.22 -2.78 0.97
C ASP A 81 -13.60 -3.91 1.82
N LEU A 82 -14.09 -4.08 3.05
CA LEU A 82 -13.58 -5.12 3.95
C LEU A 82 -13.70 -6.53 3.36
N ALA A 83 -14.82 -6.83 2.71
CA ALA A 83 -15.06 -8.17 2.16
C ALA A 83 -14.11 -8.50 1.01
N SER A 84 -13.89 -7.57 0.07
CA SER A 84 -12.96 -7.75 -1.03
C SER A 84 -11.50 -7.76 -0.58
N ALA A 85 -11.15 -6.93 0.42
CA ALA A 85 -9.82 -6.95 1.00
C ALA A 85 -9.52 -8.26 1.74
N SER A 86 -10.49 -8.80 2.49
CA SER A 86 -10.35 -10.10 3.16
C SER A 86 -10.17 -11.23 2.16
N ARG A 87 -11.01 -11.31 1.13
CA ARG A 87 -10.86 -12.33 0.07
C ARG A 87 -9.48 -12.27 -0.59
N LEU A 88 -9.05 -11.07 -0.98
CA LEU A 88 -7.72 -10.89 -1.58
C LEU A 88 -6.61 -11.33 -0.63
N ASN A 89 -6.74 -11.01 0.65
CA ASN A 89 -5.79 -11.46 1.67
C ASN A 89 -5.74 -12.99 1.77
N ASP A 90 -6.90 -13.64 1.81
CA ASP A 90 -6.99 -15.10 1.87
C ASP A 90 -6.38 -15.76 0.61
N ASP A 91 -6.64 -15.21 -0.57
CA ASP A 91 -6.06 -15.67 -1.83
C ASP A 91 -4.52 -15.61 -1.82
N LEU A 92 -3.95 -14.52 -1.29
CA LEU A 92 -2.50 -14.38 -1.19
C LEU A 92 -1.90 -15.30 -0.13
N LEU A 93 -2.55 -15.43 1.03
CA LEU A 93 -2.12 -16.32 2.12
C LEU A 93 -2.23 -17.82 1.77
N ALA A 94 -3.01 -18.17 0.76
CA ALA A 94 -3.01 -19.53 0.22
C ALA A 94 -1.69 -19.93 -0.48
N THR A 95 -0.86 -18.94 -0.81
CA THR A 95 0.42 -19.14 -1.54
C THR A 95 1.63 -18.68 -0.74
N PHE A 96 1.54 -17.55 -0.05
CA PHE A 96 2.62 -16.92 0.68
C PHE A 96 2.27 -16.79 2.17
N ASP A 97 3.26 -16.87 3.04
CA ASP A 97 3.10 -16.51 4.44
C ASP A 97 2.99 -14.98 4.62
N GLU A 98 2.37 -14.52 5.70
CA GLU A 98 2.19 -13.07 5.97
C GLU A 98 3.52 -12.30 5.97
N GLU A 99 4.60 -12.91 6.44
CA GLU A 99 5.94 -12.34 6.46
C GLU A 99 6.55 -12.16 5.06
N GLN A 100 6.02 -12.87 4.07
CA GLN A 100 6.46 -12.80 2.69
C GLN A 100 5.69 -11.74 1.88
N ILE A 101 4.55 -11.22 2.41
CA ILE A 101 3.68 -10.29 1.69
C ILE A 101 3.95 -8.84 2.12
N PHE A 102 4.33 -8.00 1.17
CA PHE A 102 4.60 -6.58 1.35
C PHE A 102 3.54 -5.74 0.63
N ARG A 103 2.62 -5.18 1.39
CA ARG A 103 1.59 -4.27 0.90
C ARG A 103 2.15 -2.85 0.91
N ILE A 104 2.32 -2.25 -0.28
CA ILE A 104 2.96 -0.94 -0.40
C ILE A 104 1.99 0.19 -0.06
N ASP A 105 2.42 1.05 0.85
CA ASP A 105 1.93 2.40 1.00
C ASP A 105 3.08 3.39 0.79
N HIS A 106 3.16 3.99 -0.41
CA HIS A 106 4.27 4.85 -0.81
C HIS A 106 4.41 6.12 0.04
N TYR A 107 3.35 6.54 0.77
CA TYR A 107 3.45 7.66 1.71
C TYR A 107 4.37 7.35 2.88
N LEU A 108 4.41 6.10 3.34
CA LEU A 108 5.32 5.69 4.42
C LEU A 108 6.80 5.80 4.03
N GLY A 109 7.10 5.81 2.73
CA GLY A 109 8.45 6.02 2.20
C GLY A 109 8.88 7.49 2.09
N LYS A 110 7.95 8.45 2.27
CA LYS A 110 8.29 9.89 2.18
C LYS A 110 9.11 10.32 3.39
N GLU A 111 10.20 11.06 3.17
CA GLU A 111 11.10 11.56 4.22
C GLU A 111 10.37 12.30 5.33
N MET A 112 9.38 13.11 4.99
CA MET A 112 8.56 13.83 5.95
C MET A 112 7.84 12.88 6.92
N ILE A 113 7.31 11.75 6.42
CA ILE A 113 6.62 10.76 7.25
C ILE A 113 7.63 9.98 8.11
N GLN A 114 8.78 9.61 7.55
CA GLN A 114 9.85 8.95 8.30
C GLN A 114 10.41 9.85 9.41
N SER A 115 10.46 11.16 9.18
CA SER A 115 10.88 12.13 10.19
C SER A 115 9.97 12.16 11.42
N ILE A 116 8.70 11.76 11.30
CA ILE A 116 7.77 11.65 12.44
C ILE A 116 8.31 10.65 13.49
N PHE A 117 8.87 9.52 13.04
CA PHE A 117 9.49 8.56 13.95
C PHE A 117 10.66 9.17 14.72
N ALA A 118 11.52 9.89 14.02
CA ALA A 118 12.67 10.54 14.64
C ALA A 118 12.24 11.61 15.66
N ILE A 119 11.25 12.44 15.29
CA ILE A 119 10.72 13.49 16.18
C ILE A 119 10.09 12.87 17.42
N ARG A 120 9.24 11.86 17.26
CA ARG A 120 8.48 11.29 18.38
C ARG A 120 9.28 10.38 19.29
N PHE A 121 10.17 9.57 18.73
CA PHE A 121 10.76 8.44 19.44
C PHE A 121 12.27 8.51 19.63
N ALA A 122 12.96 9.40 18.89
CA ALA A 122 14.39 9.63 19.03
C ALA A 122 14.72 11.02 19.61
N ASN A 123 13.70 11.81 19.97
CA ASN A 123 13.88 13.16 20.50
C ASN A 123 13.22 13.30 21.87
N LEU A 124 14.03 13.36 22.90
CA LEU A 124 13.61 13.43 24.30
C LEU A 124 12.74 14.65 24.62
N LEU A 125 12.88 15.76 23.88
CA LEU A 125 12.07 16.98 24.08
C LEU A 125 10.61 16.71 23.75
N PHE A 126 10.33 15.92 22.71
CA PHE A 126 8.98 15.64 22.26
C PHE A 126 8.39 14.38 22.91
N GLU A 127 9.20 13.42 23.30
CA GLU A 127 8.71 12.14 23.85
C GLU A 127 7.77 12.35 25.06
N ASN A 128 8.13 13.27 25.97
CA ASN A 128 7.37 13.51 27.19
C ASN A 128 6.10 14.37 26.99
N VAL A 129 6.03 15.17 25.93
CA VAL A 129 4.90 16.07 25.66
C VAL A 129 3.98 15.58 24.55
N TRP A 130 4.33 14.46 23.92
CA TRP A 130 3.51 13.90 22.83
C TRP A 130 2.41 12.97 23.38
N ASN A 131 1.50 13.54 24.11
CA ASN A 131 0.40 12.84 24.74
C ASN A 131 -0.81 13.77 24.91
N ARG A 132 -1.95 13.22 25.34
CA ARG A 132 -3.22 13.92 25.49
C ARG A 132 -3.22 15.08 26.49
N ASP A 133 -2.24 15.15 27.39
CA ASP A 133 -2.17 16.20 28.41
C ASP A 133 -1.59 17.49 27.83
N TYR A 134 -0.88 17.39 26.70
CA TYR A 134 -0.22 18.51 26.02
C TYR A 134 -0.73 18.74 24.59
N ILE A 135 -1.29 17.71 23.91
CA ILE A 135 -1.80 17.81 22.55
C ILE A 135 -3.32 17.76 22.57
N ASP A 136 -3.95 18.86 22.21
CA ASP A 136 -5.41 19.00 22.19
C ASP A 136 -6.03 18.25 21.00
N ASN A 137 -5.48 18.42 19.80
CA ASN A 137 -6.00 17.78 18.60
C ASN A 137 -4.90 17.53 17.55
N VAL A 138 -5.21 16.66 16.58
CA VAL A 138 -4.36 16.37 15.42
C VAL A 138 -5.15 16.65 14.15
N GLN A 139 -4.60 17.46 13.26
CA GLN A 139 -5.17 17.77 11.96
C GLN A 139 -4.24 17.27 10.86
N ILE A 140 -4.77 16.45 9.96
CA ILE A 140 -4.01 15.91 8.83
C ILE A 140 -4.65 16.45 7.55
N THR A 141 -3.87 17.20 6.79
CA THR A 141 -4.32 17.80 5.53
C THR A 141 -3.47 17.31 4.37
N PHE A 142 -4.12 16.79 3.35
CA PHE A 142 -3.52 16.53 2.05
C PHE A 142 -4.05 17.55 1.04
N ALA A 143 -3.16 18.36 0.50
CA ALA A 143 -3.50 19.34 -0.51
C ALA A 143 -2.72 19.03 -1.79
N GLU A 144 -3.44 18.67 -2.85
CA GLU A 144 -2.83 18.38 -4.14
C GLU A 144 -3.13 19.51 -5.14
N LYS A 145 -2.11 19.90 -5.91
CA LYS A 145 -2.25 20.94 -6.95
C LYS A 145 -2.86 20.40 -8.25
N LEU A 146 -2.73 19.09 -8.49
CA LEU A 146 -3.24 18.44 -9.69
C LEU A 146 -4.70 18.05 -9.50
N GLY A 147 -5.51 18.24 -10.54
CA GLY A 147 -6.84 17.68 -10.62
C GLY A 147 -6.82 16.18 -10.95
N VAL A 148 -8.00 15.63 -11.19
CA VAL A 148 -8.15 14.20 -11.54
C VAL A 148 -7.55 13.87 -12.92
N GLU A 149 -7.54 14.84 -13.83
CA GLU A 149 -7.04 14.73 -15.21
C GLU A 149 -7.60 13.46 -15.90
N GLU A 150 -6.75 12.59 -16.46
CA GLU A 150 -7.15 11.37 -17.15
C GLU A 150 -7.58 10.22 -16.22
N ARG A 151 -7.47 10.40 -14.89
CA ARG A 151 -7.82 9.39 -13.89
C ARG A 151 -9.28 9.43 -13.43
N GLY A 152 -10.15 10.13 -14.15
CA GLY A 152 -11.58 10.28 -13.80
C GLY A 152 -12.28 8.95 -13.58
N GLY A 153 -12.11 7.99 -14.49
CA GLY A 153 -12.71 6.66 -14.38
C GLY A 153 -12.30 5.89 -13.11
N TYR A 154 -11.04 5.98 -12.70
CA TYR A 154 -10.58 5.40 -11.44
C TYR A 154 -11.18 6.15 -10.24
N TYR A 155 -11.14 7.49 -10.28
CA TYR A 155 -11.54 8.31 -9.15
C TYR A 155 -13.06 8.28 -8.89
N ASP A 156 -13.88 8.12 -9.92
CA ASP A 156 -15.33 7.94 -9.79
C ASP A 156 -15.71 6.71 -8.95
N HIS A 157 -14.91 5.65 -9.03
CA HIS A 157 -15.13 4.41 -8.28
C HIS A 157 -14.42 4.39 -6.93
N SER A 158 -13.39 5.21 -6.75
CA SER A 158 -12.57 5.28 -5.54
C SER A 158 -12.95 6.45 -4.64
N GLY A 159 -12.88 7.67 -5.16
CA GLY A 159 -13.02 8.90 -4.40
C GLY A 159 -11.92 9.11 -3.36
N ALA A 160 -11.88 10.28 -2.74
CA ALA A 160 -10.85 10.65 -1.78
C ALA A 160 -10.82 9.73 -0.53
N LEU A 161 -11.96 9.19 -0.13
CA LEU A 161 -12.02 8.32 1.04
C LEU A 161 -11.21 7.03 0.83
N ARG A 162 -11.40 6.34 -0.29
CA ARG A 162 -10.67 5.11 -0.60
C ARG A 162 -9.28 5.36 -1.13
N ASP A 163 -9.08 6.45 -1.89
CA ASP A 163 -7.78 6.75 -2.49
C ASP A 163 -6.76 7.29 -1.47
N MET A 164 -7.21 8.05 -0.46
CA MET A 164 -6.33 8.76 0.46
C MET A 164 -6.57 8.44 1.93
N VAL A 165 -7.83 8.46 2.38
CA VAL A 165 -8.13 8.41 3.82
C VAL A 165 -7.91 7.03 4.40
N GLN A 166 -8.53 5.99 3.84
CA GLN A 166 -8.49 4.63 4.40
C GLN A 166 -7.13 3.93 4.29
N ASN A 167 -6.17 4.55 3.64
CA ASN A 167 -4.80 4.08 3.53
C ASN A 167 -3.82 5.13 4.11
N HIS A 168 -3.37 6.08 3.33
CA HIS A 168 -2.31 7.03 3.69
C HIS A 168 -2.62 7.85 4.95
N THR A 169 -3.85 8.41 5.04
CA THR A 169 -4.24 9.21 6.21
C THR A 169 -4.31 8.37 7.48
N LEU A 170 -4.90 7.18 7.41
CA LEU A 170 -4.97 6.28 8.58
C LEU A 170 -3.58 5.76 8.98
N GLN A 171 -2.70 5.47 8.04
CA GLN A 171 -1.32 5.11 8.34
C GLN A 171 -0.60 6.25 9.07
N LEU A 172 -0.73 7.49 8.55
CA LEU A 172 -0.14 8.67 9.19
C LEU A 172 -0.73 8.91 10.57
N LEU A 173 -2.07 8.82 10.71
CA LEU A 173 -2.74 8.94 12.00
C LEU A 173 -2.20 7.91 13.00
N SER A 174 -2.04 6.65 12.57
CA SER A 174 -1.51 5.61 13.45
C SER A 174 -0.08 5.93 13.93
N LEU A 175 0.77 6.45 13.05
CA LEU A 175 2.13 6.88 13.40
C LEU A 175 2.15 8.07 14.36
N LEU A 176 1.19 8.99 14.22
CA LEU A 176 1.07 10.17 15.10
C LEU A 176 0.50 9.83 16.46
N ALA A 177 -0.39 8.83 16.57
CA ALA A 177 -1.16 8.52 17.77
C ALA A 177 -0.68 7.28 18.54
N MET A 178 0.13 6.40 17.93
CA MET A 178 0.59 5.17 18.60
C MET A 178 1.52 5.49 19.78
N ASP A 179 1.55 4.60 20.76
CA ASP A 179 2.55 4.67 21.82
C ASP A 179 3.95 4.32 21.29
N LYS A 180 4.99 4.67 22.06
CA LYS A 180 6.36 4.27 21.75
C LYS A 180 6.46 2.74 21.77
N PRO A 181 6.87 2.10 20.66
CA PRO A 181 7.02 0.65 20.65
C PRO A 181 8.14 0.20 21.58
N LYS A 182 8.04 -1.01 22.13
CA LYS A 182 9.06 -1.57 23.02
C LYS A 182 10.40 -1.70 22.32
N THR A 183 10.35 -2.17 21.09
CA THR A 183 11.47 -2.20 20.14
C THR A 183 11.02 -1.66 18.81
N PHE A 184 11.98 -1.27 17.96
CA PHE A 184 11.64 -0.79 16.60
C PHE A 184 11.58 -1.92 15.59
N THR A 185 11.17 -3.13 16.02
CA THR A 185 10.87 -4.24 15.11
C THR A 185 9.54 -3.99 14.38
N LYS A 186 9.38 -4.65 13.24
CA LYS A 186 8.12 -4.60 12.47
C LYS A 186 6.91 -4.97 13.30
N ASP A 187 7.05 -5.95 14.19
CA ASP A 187 5.94 -6.51 14.96
C ASP A 187 5.51 -5.58 16.10
N ASP A 188 6.46 -5.00 16.83
CA ASP A 188 6.16 -4.02 17.88
C ASP A 188 5.52 -2.75 17.30
N ILE A 189 6.05 -2.22 16.18
CA ILE A 189 5.46 -1.07 15.51
C ILE A 189 4.04 -1.39 15.04
N ARG A 190 3.83 -2.56 14.43
CA ARG A 190 2.51 -3.00 13.95
C ARG A 190 1.53 -3.16 15.13
N ALA A 191 1.98 -3.73 16.24
CA ALA A 191 1.15 -3.90 17.43
C ALA A 191 0.66 -2.55 17.98
N GLU A 192 1.51 -1.54 18.06
CA GLU A 192 1.13 -0.21 18.53
C GLU A 192 0.17 0.49 17.55
N LYS A 193 0.39 0.38 16.25
CA LYS A 193 -0.53 0.90 15.23
C LYS A 193 -1.92 0.26 15.33
N ILE A 194 -1.99 -1.06 15.55
CA ILE A 194 -3.26 -1.79 15.72
C ILE A 194 -4.02 -1.27 16.94
N LYS A 195 -3.37 -0.91 18.03
CA LYS A 195 -4.04 -0.31 19.21
C LYS A 195 -4.75 0.97 18.82
N VAL A 196 -4.12 1.85 18.04
CA VAL A 196 -4.76 3.09 17.57
C VAL A 196 -6.04 2.75 16.79
N PHE A 197 -5.96 1.85 15.82
CA PHE A 197 -7.13 1.49 15.01
C PHE A 197 -8.27 0.87 15.83
N LYS A 198 -7.95 0.07 16.85
CA LYS A 198 -8.96 -0.51 17.75
C LYS A 198 -9.70 0.53 18.60
N HIS A 199 -9.07 1.69 18.86
CA HIS A 199 -9.65 2.77 19.66
C HIS A 199 -10.30 3.88 18.82
N LEU A 200 -10.24 3.79 17.48
CA LEU A 200 -10.95 4.74 16.64
C LEU A 200 -12.46 4.57 16.82
N HIS A 201 -13.12 5.71 17.02
CA HIS A 201 -14.58 5.75 17.04
C HIS A 201 -15.15 5.32 15.68
N LYS A 202 -16.02 4.32 15.69
CA LYS A 202 -16.76 3.94 14.49
C LYS A 202 -17.92 4.92 14.28
N PRO A 203 -17.92 5.69 13.18
CA PRO A 203 -18.96 6.67 12.95
C PRO A 203 -20.33 6.00 12.78
N THR A 204 -21.35 6.57 13.42
CA THR A 204 -22.75 6.22 13.18
C THR A 204 -23.29 6.97 11.96
N ASP A 205 -24.49 6.61 11.48
CA ASP A 205 -25.13 7.34 10.38
C ASP A 205 -25.35 8.82 10.69
N ASN A 206 -25.56 9.16 11.97
CA ASN A 206 -25.71 10.54 12.43
C ASN A 206 -24.37 11.28 12.41
N ASP A 207 -23.27 10.62 12.78
CA ASP A 207 -21.92 11.16 12.68
C ASP A 207 -21.54 11.41 11.24
N LEU A 208 -21.87 10.46 10.34
CA LEU A 208 -21.60 10.62 8.90
C LEU A 208 -22.24 11.89 8.34
N LYS A 209 -23.47 12.19 8.72
CA LYS A 209 -24.18 13.41 8.27
C LYS A 209 -23.57 14.71 8.80
N LYS A 210 -22.99 14.69 10.00
CA LYS A 210 -22.48 15.88 10.67
C LYS A 210 -20.98 16.11 10.47
N LEU A 211 -20.21 15.03 10.42
CA LEU A 211 -18.75 15.10 10.47
C LEU A 211 -18.11 14.92 9.10
N PHE A 212 -18.82 14.31 8.14
CA PHE A 212 -18.29 14.05 6.81
C PHE A 212 -18.81 15.09 5.81
N ILE A 213 -17.92 15.99 5.39
CA ILE A 213 -18.22 16.97 4.36
C ILE A 213 -17.54 16.53 3.07
N ARG A 214 -18.32 16.43 1.99
CA ARG A 214 -17.83 16.09 0.67
C ARG A 214 -18.00 17.28 -0.26
N GLY A 215 -17.05 17.47 -1.16
CA GLY A 215 -17.12 18.47 -2.19
C GLY A 215 -16.38 18.03 -3.44
N GLN A 216 -16.66 18.70 -4.55
CA GLN A 216 -15.93 18.54 -5.80
C GLN A 216 -15.40 19.90 -6.21
N TYR A 217 -14.23 19.92 -6.84
CA TYR A 217 -13.67 21.18 -7.32
C TYR A 217 -14.39 21.65 -8.57
N THR A 218 -14.54 22.98 -8.64
CA THR A 218 -15.06 23.67 -9.83
C THR A 218 -13.89 24.11 -10.71
N SER A 219 -14.20 24.63 -11.91
CA SER A 219 -13.16 25.22 -12.76
C SER A 219 -12.45 26.39 -12.06
N GLY A 220 -11.15 26.48 -12.24
CA GLY A 220 -10.34 27.48 -11.58
C GLY A 220 -8.94 27.63 -12.18
N LYS A 221 -8.07 28.34 -11.45
CA LYS A 221 -6.65 28.47 -11.80
C LYS A 221 -5.78 28.13 -10.61
N VAL A 222 -4.73 27.36 -10.86
CA VAL A 222 -3.68 27.06 -9.88
C VAL A 222 -2.34 27.36 -10.55
N ASP A 223 -1.52 28.20 -9.92
CA ASP A 223 -0.21 28.63 -10.43
C ASP A 223 -0.29 29.13 -11.90
N GLY A 224 -1.38 29.83 -12.27
CA GLY A 224 -1.61 30.39 -13.61
C GLY A 224 -2.20 29.40 -14.64
N LYS A 225 -2.16 28.09 -14.38
CA LYS A 225 -2.76 27.05 -15.23
C LYS A 225 -4.26 26.96 -14.97
N LYS A 226 -5.07 26.90 -16.03
CA LYS A 226 -6.51 26.69 -15.94
C LYS A 226 -6.80 25.19 -15.74
N TYR A 227 -7.77 24.91 -14.89
CA TYR A 227 -8.33 23.58 -14.67
C TYR A 227 -9.83 23.63 -14.92
N ILE A 228 -10.35 22.62 -15.58
CA ILE A 228 -11.79 22.41 -15.75
C ILE A 228 -12.39 21.85 -14.46
N SER A 229 -13.71 21.91 -14.31
CA SER A 229 -14.38 21.31 -13.15
C SER A 229 -14.33 19.77 -13.21
N TYR A 230 -14.56 19.13 -12.07
CA TYR A 230 -14.57 17.65 -12.00
C TYR A 230 -15.66 17.02 -12.90
N CYS A 231 -16.81 17.67 -13.02
CA CYS A 231 -17.98 17.20 -13.77
C CYS A 231 -18.09 17.78 -15.20
N SER A 232 -17.01 18.23 -15.81
CA SER A 232 -17.04 18.79 -17.16
C SER A 232 -16.49 17.85 -18.22
#